data_95b5dc0f39b2e4f35abec8fb7fc87f4e
#
_entry.id   95b5dc0f39b2e4f35abec8fb7fc87f4e
#
_cell.length_a   1.000
_cell.length_b   1.000
_cell.length_c   1.000
_cell.angle_alpha   90.00
_cell.angle_beta   90.00
_cell.angle_gamma   90.00
#
_symmetry.space_group_name_H-M   'P 1'
#
loop_
_entity.id
_entity.type
_entity.pdbx_description
1 polymer ?
#
loop_
_entity_poly.entity_id
_entity_poly.type
_entity_poly.pdbx_seq_one_letter_code
_entity_poly.pdbx_strand_id
1 'polypeptide(L)'
;MAEVELTNFEVSLQNLMISLEASNHDEAKYQIKELHPGEIARLLEAIQPKDRAVIWPGIEISIQGEVLKEVNEDVQSQLIGEMSVDDLVKATEKLDTDDLADIVPNLPESAVHSLLLTLDFKHRERLNKILSYPEDSAGGLMNTDFITVRPDVTIRAVIRYLRLLKEMPVDTDQIFVVDRDFNYLGSLLITTLLTEGPEQMVDSLTNNEASKPINADTDESEVAILFEQRNLISAPVIDENNQLVGRITIDDVVDVIRDQAEHSVMSMVGLDEDEDVFAPIFQSSKRRSVWLGVNLITAFIAVYFIGLFEATLQQKIALAILMPVVASMGGIAGTQTLIIVTRGIATGRVTSANIKTLINKEVAVSGLNGIIWSIVIGLITYYWFSDLLLSLVIALAIITNLLVAAFSGAFLPLALTKLKIDPALAGGVILTTITDVIGFVAFLGLAALFI
;
A
#
# COMPACT_ATOMS: atom_id res chain seq x y z
N MET A 1 21.55 -7.33 30.73
CA MET A 1 20.35 -7.33 29.87
C MET A 1 19.63 -6.04 30.19
N ALA A 2 19.54 -5.11 29.25
CA ALA A 2 18.74 -3.91 29.44
C ALA A 2 17.27 -4.36 29.57
N GLU A 3 16.58 -3.95 30.65
CA GLU A 3 15.13 -4.03 30.72
C GLU A 3 14.59 -3.18 29.55
N VAL A 4 13.99 -3.83 28.57
CA VAL A 4 13.23 -3.14 27.52
C VAL A 4 11.96 -2.66 28.21
N GLU A 5 11.79 -1.34 28.37
CA GLU A 5 10.50 -0.77 28.78
C GLU A 5 9.47 -1.17 27.74
N LEU A 6 8.47 -1.98 28.15
CA LEU A 6 7.36 -2.38 27.30
C LEU A 6 6.53 -1.13 26.94
N THR A 7 6.11 -1.04 25.70
CA THR A 7 5.14 -0.01 25.27
C THR A 7 3.79 -0.24 25.94
N ASN A 8 2.96 0.78 26.05
CA ASN A 8 1.59 0.64 26.58
C ASN A 8 0.81 -0.45 25.85
N PHE A 9 1.00 -0.56 24.53
CA PHE A 9 0.40 -1.61 23.69
C PHE A 9 0.85 -3.02 24.11
N GLU A 10 2.16 -3.23 24.29
CA GLU A 10 2.71 -4.54 24.70
C GLU A 10 2.19 -4.97 26.07
N VAL A 11 2.04 -4.03 27.00
CA VAL A 11 1.45 -4.29 28.32
C VAL A 11 -0.03 -4.68 28.19
N SER A 12 -0.80 -3.97 27.39
CA SER A 12 -2.22 -4.27 27.14
C SER A 12 -2.39 -5.63 26.48
N LEU A 13 -1.59 -5.92 25.44
CA LEU A 13 -1.58 -7.21 24.76
C LEU A 13 -1.20 -8.35 25.70
N GLN A 14 -0.17 -8.18 26.50
CA GLN A 14 0.28 -9.20 27.47
C GLN A 14 -0.81 -9.50 28.51
N ASN A 15 -1.46 -8.47 29.06
CA ASN A 15 -2.55 -8.64 30.03
C ASN A 15 -3.74 -9.37 29.39
N LEU A 16 -4.10 -8.99 28.16
CA LEU A 16 -5.15 -9.62 27.39
C LEU A 16 -4.86 -11.12 27.17
N MET A 17 -3.65 -11.45 26.71
CA MET A 17 -3.22 -12.84 26.47
C MET A 17 -3.26 -13.67 27.76
N ILE A 18 -2.81 -13.12 28.91
CA ILE A 18 -2.88 -13.79 30.22
C ILE A 18 -4.34 -14.10 30.58
N SER A 19 -5.26 -13.15 30.37
CA SER A 19 -6.68 -13.32 30.68
C SER A 19 -7.32 -14.38 29.77
N LEU A 20 -6.97 -14.43 28.50
CA LEU A 20 -7.43 -15.42 27.53
C LEU A 20 -6.91 -16.83 27.86
N GLU A 21 -5.63 -16.99 28.15
CA GLU A 21 -5.03 -18.27 28.56
C GLU A 21 -5.64 -18.81 29.85
N ALA A 22 -5.96 -17.92 30.79
CA ALA A 22 -6.66 -18.26 32.02
C ALA A 22 -8.16 -18.55 31.83
N SER A 23 -8.69 -18.43 30.59
CA SER A 23 -10.12 -18.51 30.26
C SER A 23 -10.99 -17.53 31.07
N ASN A 24 -10.39 -16.41 31.48
CA ASN A 24 -11.09 -15.33 32.19
C ASN A 24 -11.63 -14.30 31.16
N HIS A 25 -12.68 -14.70 30.44
CA HIS A 25 -13.24 -13.91 29.35
C HIS A 25 -13.85 -12.58 29.84
N ASP A 26 -14.37 -12.51 31.04
CA ASP A 26 -14.95 -11.28 31.59
C ASP A 26 -13.88 -10.24 31.84
N GLU A 27 -12.71 -10.63 32.35
CA GLU A 27 -11.56 -9.74 32.53
C GLU A 27 -11.00 -9.28 31.20
N ALA A 28 -10.88 -10.19 30.22
CA ALA A 28 -10.43 -9.84 28.87
C ALA A 28 -11.33 -8.77 28.22
N LYS A 29 -12.65 -8.93 28.33
CA LYS A 29 -13.64 -7.96 27.85
C LYS A 29 -13.59 -6.64 28.60
N TYR A 30 -13.32 -6.66 29.90
CA TYR A 30 -13.19 -5.46 30.71
C TYR A 30 -11.98 -4.62 30.31
N GLN A 31 -10.83 -5.25 30.03
CA GLN A 31 -9.60 -4.58 29.62
C GLN A 31 -9.71 -3.79 28.32
N ILE A 32 -10.58 -4.22 27.42
CA ILE A 32 -10.77 -3.59 26.10
C ILE A 32 -11.76 -2.42 26.17
N LYS A 33 -12.66 -2.41 27.17
CA LYS A 33 -13.82 -1.52 27.21
C LYS A 33 -13.48 -0.03 27.24
N GLU A 34 -12.29 0.35 27.75
CA GLU A 34 -11.85 1.76 27.90
C GLU A 34 -10.87 2.18 26.81
N LEU A 35 -10.54 1.29 25.85
CA LEU A 35 -9.57 1.56 24.80
C LEU A 35 -10.22 2.30 23.62
N HIS A 36 -9.42 3.07 22.90
CA HIS A 36 -9.83 3.69 21.64
C HIS A 36 -10.06 2.62 20.54
N PRO A 37 -11.04 2.81 19.61
CA PRO A 37 -11.29 1.84 18.53
C PRO A 37 -10.05 1.36 17.80
N GLY A 38 -9.14 2.26 17.39
CA GLY A 38 -7.86 1.88 16.76
C GLY A 38 -6.92 1.07 17.65
N GLU A 39 -6.95 1.25 19.00
CA GLU A 39 -6.19 0.40 19.93
C GLU A 39 -6.82 -0.99 20.02
N ILE A 40 -8.15 -1.07 20.01
CA ILE A 40 -8.90 -2.33 19.98
C ILE A 40 -8.61 -3.10 18.70
N ALA A 41 -8.64 -2.43 17.54
CA ALA A 41 -8.31 -2.99 16.24
C ALA A 41 -6.93 -3.66 16.26
N ARG A 42 -5.90 -2.92 16.69
CA ARG A 42 -4.53 -3.46 16.80
C ARG A 42 -4.42 -4.66 17.75
N LEU A 43 -5.17 -4.68 18.85
CA LEU A 43 -5.20 -5.84 19.75
C LEU A 43 -5.88 -7.03 19.09
N LEU A 44 -6.96 -6.83 18.34
CA LEU A 44 -7.65 -7.90 17.61
C LEU A 44 -6.74 -8.48 16.52
N GLU A 45 -6.00 -7.67 15.80
CA GLU A 45 -5.02 -8.13 14.80
C GLU A 45 -3.84 -8.90 15.42
N ALA A 46 -3.52 -8.63 16.68
CA ALA A 46 -2.42 -9.28 17.38
C ALA A 46 -2.79 -10.62 18.07
N ILE A 47 -4.03 -11.09 17.94
CA ILE A 47 -4.50 -12.34 18.57
C ILE A 47 -5.08 -13.31 17.53
N GLN A 48 -5.22 -14.59 17.92
CA GLN A 48 -5.73 -15.63 17.02
C GLN A 48 -7.24 -15.47 16.76
N PRO A 49 -7.74 -15.91 15.58
CA PRO A 49 -9.16 -15.85 15.22
C PRO A 49 -10.12 -16.40 16.29
N LYS A 50 -9.75 -17.52 16.95
CA LYS A 50 -10.57 -18.12 18.04
C LYS A 50 -10.72 -17.19 19.24
N ASP A 51 -9.69 -16.39 19.54
CA ASP A 51 -9.67 -15.48 20.68
C ASP A 51 -10.44 -14.20 20.36
N ARG A 52 -10.38 -13.75 19.08
CA ARG A 52 -11.24 -12.67 18.55
C ARG A 52 -12.71 -12.98 18.73
N ALA A 53 -13.14 -14.19 18.36
CA ALA A 53 -14.52 -14.64 18.51
C ALA A 53 -15.04 -14.59 19.96
N VAL A 54 -14.15 -14.72 20.94
CA VAL A 54 -14.50 -14.60 22.37
C VAL A 54 -14.63 -13.14 22.79
N ILE A 55 -13.76 -12.28 22.27
CA ILE A 55 -13.67 -10.88 22.68
C ILE A 55 -14.70 -10.01 21.96
N TRP A 56 -14.88 -10.21 20.66
CA TRP A 56 -15.71 -9.39 19.80
C TRP A 56 -17.13 -9.14 20.32
N PRO A 57 -17.88 -10.14 20.81
CA PRO A 57 -19.21 -9.90 21.38
C PRO A 57 -19.21 -9.09 22.69
N GLY A 58 -18.04 -8.83 23.27
CA GLY A 58 -17.89 -8.02 24.49
C GLY A 58 -17.67 -6.54 24.19
N ILE A 59 -17.38 -6.18 22.96
CA ILE A 59 -17.21 -4.80 22.51
C ILE A 59 -18.60 -4.21 22.29
N GLU A 60 -18.79 -2.97 22.72
CA GLU A 60 -20.05 -2.27 22.58
C GLU A 60 -20.39 -2.02 21.10
N ILE A 61 -21.60 -2.35 20.67
CA ILE A 61 -22.03 -2.23 19.26
C ILE A 61 -21.83 -0.81 18.73
N SER A 62 -21.96 0.20 19.59
CA SER A 62 -21.77 1.60 19.23
C SER A 62 -20.38 1.96 18.71
N ILE A 63 -19.35 1.17 19.03
CA ILE A 63 -17.96 1.37 18.62
C ILE A 63 -17.45 0.24 17.71
N GLN A 64 -18.21 -0.85 17.54
CA GLN A 64 -17.80 -1.95 16.67
C GLN A 64 -17.60 -1.49 15.21
N GLY A 65 -18.41 -0.55 14.74
CA GLY A 65 -18.24 0.04 13.40
C GLY A 65 -16.90 0.72 13.22
N GLU A 66 -16.51 1.56 14.18
CA GLU A 66 -15.22 2.25 14.17
C GLU A 66 -14.04 1.26 14.29
N VAL A 67 -14.20 0.15 15.01
CA VAL A 67 -13.19 -0.91 15.07
C VAL A 67 -13.10 -1.66 13.74
N LEU A 68 -14.24 -1.92 13.08
CA LEU A 68 -14.27 -2.61 11.78
C LEU A 68 -13.51 -1.82 10.69
N LYS A 69 -13.58 -0.51 10.68
CA LYS A 69 -12.84 0.30 9.70
C LYS A 69 -11.32 0.28 9.92
N GLU A 70 -10.87 0.09 11.15
CA GLU A 70 -9.46 0.16 11.53
C GLU A 70 -8.71 -1.18 11.40
N VAL A 71 -9.41 -2.31 11.27
CA VAL A 71 -8.79 -3.63 11.10
C VAL A 71 -8.57 -3.95 9.63
N ASN A 72 -7.52 -4.75 9.34
CA ASN A 72 -7.28 -5.24 7.98
C ASN A 72 -8.45 -6.07 7.43
N GLU A 73 -8.56 -6.19 6.09
CA GLU A 73 -9.70 -6.83 5.43
C GLU A 73 -9.94 -8.29 5.85
N ASP A 74 -8.91 -9.09 6.08
CA ASP A 74 -9.05 -10.49 6.53
C ASP A 74 -9.70 -10.56 7.91
N VAL A 75 -9.27 -9.72 8.85
CA VAL A 75 -9.86 -9.62 10.19
C VAL A 75 -11.27 -9.03 10.12
N GLN A 76 -11.47 -7.99 9.34
CA GLN A 76 -12.77 -7.37 9.10
C GLN A 76 -13.79 -8.40 8.59
N SER A 77 -13.44 -9.14 7.54
CA SER A 77 -14.29 -10.20 6.97
C SER A 77 -14.64 -11.29 7.99
N GLN A 78 -13.68 -11.68 8.85
CA GLN A 78 -13.94 -12.62 9.93
C GLN A 78 -14.97 -12.06 10.93
N LEU A 79 -14.74 -10.83 11.43
CA LEU A 79 -15.60 -10.20 12.43
C LEU A 79 -17.02 -9.97 11.91
N ILE A 80 -17.13 -9.50 10.66
CA ILE A 80 -18.43 -9.36 9.95
C ILE A 80 -19.15 -10.71 9.87
N GLY A 81 -18.44 -11.80 9.55
CA GLY A 81 -19.01 -13.13 9.47
C GLY A 81 -19.58 -13.67 10.80
N GLU A 82 -19.15 -13.12 11.94
CA GLU A 82 -19.62 -13.48 13.28
C GLU A 82 -20.83 -12.64 13.74
N MET A 83 -21.16 -11.55 13.02
CA MET A 83 -22.25 -10.64 13.40
C MET A 83 -23.58 -11.02 12.74
N SER A 84 -24.66 -10.70 13.43
CA SER A 84 -25.99 -10.74 12.80
C SER A 84 -26.19 -9.52 11.89
N VAL A 85 -27.09 -9.65 10.89
CA VAL A 85 -27.44 -8.51 10.01
C VAL A 85 -27.91 -7.30 10.81
N ASP A 86 -28.71 -7.50 11.84
CA ASP A 86 -29.22 -6.43 12.68
C ASP A 86 -28.11 -5.74 13.50
N ASP A 87 -27.09 -6.47 13.93
CA ASP A 87 -25.96 -5.91 14.67
C ASP A 87 -24.99 -5.17 13.73
N LEU A 88 -24.76 -5.70 12.52
CA LEU A 88 -23.99 -5.02 11.47
C LEU A 88 -24.61 -3.64 11.14
N VAL A 89 -25.93 -3.60 10.91
CA VAL A 89 -26.62 -2.34 10.63
C VAL A 89 -26.46 -1.35 11.79
N LYS A 90 -26.62 -1.80 13.05
CA LYS A 90 -26.44 -0.92 14.22
C LYS A 90 -25.00 -0.43 14.40
N ALA A 91 -24.03 -1.27 14.11
CA ALA A 91 -22.61 -0.92 14.22
C ALA A 91 -22.21 0.12 13.17
N THR A 92 -22.73 -0.01 11.95
CA THR A 92 -22.36 0.85 10.80
C THR A 92 -23.24 2.08 10.62
N GLU A 93 -24.42 2.14 11.25
CA GLU A 93 -25.40 3.26 11.10
C GLU A 93 -24.82 4.65 11.44
N LYS A 94 -23.81 4.70 12.32
CA LYS A 94 -23.23 5.97 12.82
C LYS A 94 -21.92 6.34 12.18
N LEU A 95 -21.39 5.49 11.32
CA LEU A 95 -20.14 5.78 10.61
C LEU A 95 -20.33 6.92 9.62
N ASP A 96 -19.26 7.64 9.36
CA ASP A 96 -19.21 8.63 8.29
C ASP A 96 -19.41 7.95 6.94
N THR A 97 -19.76 8.71 5.90
CA THR A 97 -20.20 8.12 4.63
C THR A 97 -19.04 7.44 3.87
N ASP A 98 -17.83 7.95 4.00
CA ASP A 98 -16.57 7.37 3.51
C ASP A 98 -16.23 6.07 4.23
N ASP A 99 -16.12 6.09 5.56
CA ASP A 99 -15.90 4.89 6.38
C ASP A 99 -16.92 3.76 6.08
N LEU A 100 -18.15 4.17 5.81
CA LEU A 100 -19.20 3.24 5.44
C LEU A 100 -18.99 2.67 4.03
N ALA A 101 -18.47 3.48 3.10
CA ALA A 101 -18.16 3.03 1.75
C ALA A 101 -17.04 1.98 1.74
N ASP A 102 -16.05 2.08 2.62
CA ASP A 102 -14.95 1.12 2.75
C ASP A 102 -15.41 -0.25 3.32
N ILE A 103 -16.41 -0.23 4.19
CA ILE A 103 -16.94 -1.48 4.79
C ILE A 103 -17.95 -2.17 3.89
N VAL A 104 -18.75 -1.42 3.13
CA VAL A 104 -19.88 -1.95 2.33
C VAL A 104 -19.48 -3.07 1.36
N PRO A 105 -18.34 -3.02 0.63
CA PRO A 105 -17.92 -4.11 -0.25
C PRO A 105 -17.76 -5.46 0.47
N ASN A 106 -17.39 -5.45 1.76
CA ASN A 106 -17.16 -6.63 2.57
C ASN A 106 -18.42 -7.11 3.31
N LEU A 107 -19.54 -6.35 3.25
CA LEU A 107 -20.80 -6.75 3.87
C LEU A 107 -21.56 -7.78 3.02
N PRO A 108 -22.28 -8.73 3.68
CA PRO A 108 -23.26 -9.57 2.97
C PRO A 108 -24.36 -8.75 2.30
N GLU A 109 -24.82 -9.14 1.11
CA GLU A 109 -25.87 -8.42 0.36
C GLU A 109 -27.12 -8.11 1.19
N SER A 110 -27.50 -9.03 2.10
CA SER A 110 -28.63 -8.84 3.02
C SER A 110 -28.39 -7.72 4.03
N ALA A 111 -27.15 -7.54 4.49
CA ALA A 111 -26.77 -6.45 5.38
C ALA A 111 -26.73 -5.11 4.64
N VAL A 112 -26.14 -5.08 3.45
CA VAL A 112 -26.14 -3.89 2.58
C VAL A 112 -27.56 -3.40 2.29
N HIS A 113 -28.45 -4.33 1.90
CA HIS A 113 -29.85 -3.97 1.64
C HIS A 113 -30.55 -3.43 2.89
N SER A 114 -30.36 -4.03 4.05
CA SER A 114 -30.95 -3.59 5.30
C SER A 114 -30.39 -2.25 5.74
N LEU A 115 -29.07 -2.05 5.62
CA LEU A 115 -28.40 -0.78 5.91
C LEU A 115 -28.94 0.36 5.03
N LEU A 116 -29.02 0.16 3.71
CA LEU A 116 -29.58 1.16 2.79
C LEU A 116 -31.04 1.52 3.10
N LEU A 117 -31.81 0.65 3.74
CA LEU A 117 -33.18 0.94 4.19
C LEU A 117 -33.22 1.79 5.48
N THR A 118 -32.22 1.66 6.36
CA THR A 118 -32.13 2.46 7.60
C THR A 118 -31.60 3.86 7.36
N LEU A 119 -30.71 4.03 6.38
CA LEU A 119 -30.17 5.35 5.99
C LEU A 119 -31.28 6.25 5.45
N ASP A 120 -31.25 7.51 5.83
CA ASP A 120 -32.10 8.54 5.22
C ASP A 120 -31.77 8.72 3.73
N PHE A 121 -32.64 9.39 3.00
CA PHE A 121 -32.49 9.58 1.55
C PHE A 121 -31.16 10.27 1.20
N LYS A 122 -30.73 11.26 1.99
CA LYS A 122 -29.54 12.07 1.73
C LYS A 122 -28.25 11.23 1.93
N HIS A 123 -28.15 10.52 3.05
CA HIS A 123 -27.00 9.64 3.32
C HIS A 123 -26.91 8.49 2.30
N ARG A 124 -28.04 7.91 1.92
CA ARG A 124 -28.06 6.87 0.87
C ARG A 124 -27.60 7.39 -0.50
N GLU A 125 -28.02 8.60 -0.89
CA GLU A 125 -27.57 9.21 -2.14
C GLU A 125 -26.08 9.48 -2.14
N ARG A 126 -25.55 9.97 -1.02
CA ARG A 126 -24.10 10.21 -0.82
C ARG A 126 -23.28 8.93 -0.90
N LEU A 127 -23.70 7.89 -0.15
CA LEU A 127 -23.03 6.60 -0.18
C LEU A 127 -23.01 5.99 -1.59
N ASN A 128 -24.16 6.00 -2.29
CA ASN A 128 -24.21 5.50 -3.66
C ASN A 128 -23.31 6.31 -4.60
N LYS A 129 -23.12 7.60 -4.32
CA LYS A 129 -22.22 8.46 -5.10
C LYS A 129 -20.76 8.06 -4.89
N ILE A 130 -20.31 7.83 -3.65
CA ILE A 130 -18.95 7.37 -3.36
C ILE A 130 -18.72 6.00 -4.02
N LEU A 131 -19.61 5.03 -3.80
CA LEU A 131 -19.54 3.70 -4.38
C LEU A 131 -19.60 3.66 -5.93
N SER A 132 -19.91 4.79 -6.59
CA SER A 132 -19.85 4.89 -8.04
C SER A 132 -18.46 5.22 -8.59
N TYR A 133 -17.54 5.65 -7.74
CA TYR A 133 -16.13 5.88 -8.08
C TYR A 133 -15.30 4.63 -7.79
N PRO A 134 -14.14 4.45 -8.46
CA PRO A 134 -13.18 3.43 -8.06
C PRO A 134 -12.71 3.67 -6.62
N GLU A 135 -12.52 2.59 -5.86
CA GLU A 135 -12.05 2.63 -4.47
C GLU A 135 -10.69 3.34 -4.37
N ASP A 136 -9.74 2.99 -5.25
CA ASP A 136 -8.39 3.57 -5.33
C ASP A 136 -8.37 4.99 -5.94
N SER A 137 -9.43 5.78 -5.78
CA SER A 137 -9.53 7.12 -6.37
C SER A 137 -9.89 8.19 -5.33
N ALA A 138 -9.64 9.45 -5.66
CA ALA A 138 -10.07 10.59 -4.86
C ALA A 138 -11.58 10.58 -4.58
N GLY A 139 -12.37 10.02 -5.49
CA GLY A 139 -13.81 9.85 -5.34
C GLY A 139 -14.19 8.75 -4.37
N GLY A 140 -13.38 7.68 -4.27
CA GLY A 140 -13.51 6.63 -3.24
C GLY A 140 -13.15 7.15 -1.86
N LEU A 141 -12.01 7.83 -1.74
CA LEU A 141 -11.50 8.38 -0.46
C LEU A 141 -12.29 9.59 0.08
N MET A 142 -13.18 10.20 -0.70
CA MET A 142 -13.78 11.48 -0.31
C MET A 142 -14.89 11.33 0.72
N ASN A 143 -14.85 12.17 1.74
CA ASN A 143 -15.99 12.43 2.61
C ASN A 143 -16.96 13.41 1.95
N THR A 144 -18.26 13.13 2.03
CA THR A 144 -19.31 14.00 1.49
C THR A 144 -19.89 14.97 2.50
N ASP A 145 -19.39 14.95 3.74
CA ASP A 145 -19.75 15.91 4.77
C ASP A 145 -18.80 17.10 4.78
N PHE A 146 -19.24 18.18 4.15
CA PHE A 146 -18.50 19.43 4.02
C PHE A 146 -19.43 20.65 4.08
N ILE A 147 -18.84 21.79 4.42
CA ILE A 147 -19.58 23.05 4.53
C ILE A 147 -19.31 23.90 3.30
N THR A 148 -20.38 24.41 2.69
CA THR A 148 -20.31 25.35 1.56
C THR A 148 -20.94 26.70 1.88
N VAL A 149 -20.37 27.75 1.29
CA VAL A 149 -20.86 29.09 1.34
C VAL A 149 -20.88 29.75 -0.04
N ARG A 150 -21.64 30.81 -0.19
CA ARG A 150 -21.71 31.60 -1.44
C ARG A 150 -20.68 32.72 -1.42
N PRO A 151 -20.15 33.15 -2.57
CA PRO A 151 -19.19 34.25 -2.65
C PRO A 151 -19.80 35.61 -2.28
N ASP A 152 -21.10 35.76 -2.47
CA ASP A 152 -21.88 37.02 -2.28
C ASP A 152 -22.39 37.24 -0.83
N VAL A 153 -21.80 36.53 0.16
CA VAL A 153 -22.16 36.72 1.59
C VAL A 153 -21.01 37.34 2.37
N THR A 154 -21.32 37.94 3.52
CA THR A 154 -20.29 38.49 4.42
C THR A 154 -19.81 37.48 5.43
N ILE A 155 -18.60 37.69 5.98
CA ILE A 155 -18.04 36.86 7.07
C ILE A 155 -19.01 36.75 8.25
N ARG A 156 -19.70 37.86 8.60
CA ARG A 156 -20.75 37.84 9.62
C ARG A 156 -21.84 36.81 9.34
N ALA A 157 -22.29 36.73 8.09
CA ALA A 157 -23.31 35.78 7.69
C ALA A 157 -22.80 34.34 7.78
N VAL A 158 -21.55 34.07 7.37
CA VAL A 158 -20.90 32.78 7.49
C VAL A 158 -20.81 32.35 8.96
N ILE A 159 -20.26 33.20 9.84
CA ILE A 159 -20.14 32.89 11.27
C ILE A 159 -21.51 32.61 11.90
N ARG A 160 -22.53 33.40 11.51
CA ARG A 160 -23.89 33.16 11.98
C ARG A 160 -24.43 31.81 11.50
N TYR A 161 -24.18 31.45 10.26
CA TYR A 161 -24.55 30.14 9.69
C TYR A 161 -23.87 28.99 10.44
N LEU A 162 -22.56 29.06 10.64
CA LEU A 162 -21.80 28.03 11.38
C LEU A 162 -22.33 27.86 12.82
N ARG A 163 -22.69 28.95 13.49
CA ARG A 163 -23.27 28.88 14.85
C ARG A 163 -24.69 28.27 14.90
N LEU A 164 -25.38 28.21 13.77
CA LEU A 164 -26.67 27.52 13.65
C LEU A 164 -26.53 26.02 13.38
N LEU A 165 -25.39 25.59 12.87
CA LEU A 165 -25.05 24.18 12.78
C LEU A 165 -24.82 23.67 14.21
N LYS A 166 -25.51 22.61 14.60
CA LYS A 166 -25.33 22.02 15.95
C LYS A 166 -23.96 21.40 16.11
N GLU A 167 -23.48 20.77 15.03
CA GLU A 167 -22.19 20.08 14.93
C GLU A 167 -21.57 20.45 13.59
N MET A 168 -20.26 20.62 13.57
CA MET A 168 -19.48 20.79 12.35
C MET A 168 -18.88 19.43 11.99
N PRO A 169 -18.70 19.13 10.70
CA PRO A 169 -17.94 17.96 10.30
C PRO A 169 -16.56 17.95 10.99
N VAL A 170 -16.12 16.77 11.41
CA VAL A 170 -14.81 16.58 12.05
C VAL A 170 -13.72 17.10 11.11
N ASP A 171 -12.60 17.56 11.65
CA ASP A 171 -11.43 18.04 10.90
C ASP A 171 -11.70 19.11 9.84
N THR A 172 -12.69 19.98 10.12
CA THR A 172 -13.00 21.13 9.26
C THR A 172 -11.98 22.25 9.48
N ASP A 173 -11.01 22.40 8.59
CA ASP A 173 -10.01 23.49 8.56
C ASP A 173 -10.38 24.63 7.61
N GLN A 174 -11.23 24.35 6.63
CA GLN A 174 -11.69 25.29 5.60
C GLN A 174 -13.15 25.08 5.21
N ILE A 175 -13.75 26.11 4.61
CA ILE A 175 -15.10 26.11 4.07
C ILE A 175 -15.00 26.32 2.57
N PHE A 176 -15.76 25.56 1.80
CA PHE A 176 -15.72 25.65 0.34
C PHE A 176 -16.68 26.70 -0.20
N VAL A 177 -16.18 27.48 -1.14
CA VAL A 177 -16.97 28.51 -1.81
C VAL A 177 -17.48 27.98 -3.14
N VAL A 178 -18.79 27.99 -3.32
CA VAL A 178 -19.46 27.47 -4.52
C VAL A 178 -20.45 28.44 -5.10
N ASP A 179 -20.68 28.38 -6.42
CA ASP A 179 -21.74 29.15 -7.08
C ASP A 179 -23.13 28.47 -6.93
N ARG A 180 -24.13 29.00 -7.63
CA ARG A 180 -25.52 28.49 -7.56
C ARG A 180 -25.67 27.08 -8.15
N ASP A 181 -24.81 26.70 -9.04
CA ASP A 181 -24.76 25.38 -9.71
C ASP A 181 -23.81 24.40 -9.04
N PHE A 182 -23.35 24.75 -7.80
CA PHE A 182 -22.36 23.95 -7.02
C PHE A 182 -20.97 23.85 -7.66
N ASN A 183 -20.64 24.70 -8.63
CA ASN A 183 -19.27 24.77 -9.14
C ASN A 183 -18.33 25.32 -8.07
N TYR A 184 -17.20 24.66 -7.90
CA TYR A 184 -16.17 25.08 -6.96
C TYR A 184 -15.50 26.37 -7.43
N LEU A 185 -15.47 27.37 -6.54
CA LEU A 185 -14.84 28.67 -6.79
C LEU A 185 -13.56 28.89 -5.98
N GLY A 186 -13.39 28.18 -4.87
CA GLY A 186 -12.25 28.30 -3.98
C GLY A 186 -12.59 27.94 -2.54
N SER A 187 -11.70 28.21 -1.62
CA SER A 187 -11.89 27.92 -0.20
C SER A 187 -11.63 29.14 0.70
N LEU A 188 -12.20 29.09 1.88
CA LEU A 188 -12.03 30.07 2.94
C LEU A 188 -11.58 29.35 4.22
N LEU A 189 -10.35 29.62 4.65
CA LEU A 189 -9.81 29.00 5.87
C LEU A 189 -10.58 29.46 7.12
N ILE A 190 -10.76 28.57 8.08
CA ILE A 190 -11.38 28.91 9.39
C ILE A 190 -10.56 30.00 10.10
N THR A 191 -9.24 30.00 9.96
CA THR A 191 -8.36 31.06 10.50
C THR A 191 -8.69 32.42 9.91
N THR A 192 -8.99 32.50 8.62
CA THR A 192 -9.41 33.76 7.95
C THR A 192 -10.75 34.27 8.50
N LEU A 193 -11.70 33.37 8.76
CA LEU A 193 -12.97 33.75 9.38
C LEU A 193 -12.81 34.39 10.78
N LEU A 194 -11.78 33.98 11.51
CA LEU A 194 -11.51 34.46 12.87
C LEU A 194 -10.72 35.77 12.90
N THR A 195 -9.93 36.06 11.85
CA THR A 195 -9.04 37.22 11.81
C THR A 195 -9.52 38.37 10.99
N GLU A 196 -10.39 38.13 10.02
CA GLU A 196 -10.89 39.17 9.12
C GLU A 196 -12.14 39.89 9.61
N GLY A 197 -12.39 41.08 9.07
CA GLY A 197 -13.50 41.92 9.47
C GLY A 197 -14.87 41.34 9.10
N PRO A 198 -15.89 41.45 9.98
CA PRO A 198 -17.17 40.78 9.77
C PRO A 198 -17.98 41.31 8.56
N GLU A 199 -17.65 42.50 8.05
CA GLU A 199 -18.30 43.10 6.88
C GLU A 199 -17.64 42.75 5.55
N GLN A 200 -16.50 42.06 5.58
CA GLN A 200 -15.84 41.64 4.36
C GLN A 200 -16.65 40.56 3.64
N MET A 201 -16.57 40.56 2.31
CA MET A 201 -17.26 39.60 1.46
C MET A 201 -16.38 38.34 1.29
N VAL A 202 -17.01 37.19 1.27
CA VAL A 202 -16.33 35.89 1.04
C VAL A 202 -15.51 35.91 -0.25
N ASP A 203 -16.07 36.47 -1.33
CA ASP A 203 -15.41 36.56 -2.64
C ASP A 203 -14.02 37.24 -2.57
N SER A 204 -13.88 38.28 -1.77
CA SER A 204 -12.61 39.03 -1.63
C SER A 204 -11.55 38.26 -0.81
N LEU A 205 -11.96 37.25 -0.08
CA LEU A 205 -11.10 36.46 0.82
C LEU A 205 -10.89 35.01 0.32
N THR A 206 -11.63 34.65 -0.74
CA THR A 206 -11.53 33.31 -1.34
C THR A 206 -10.15 33.10 -1.93
N ASN A 207 -9.48 32.04 -1.51
CA ASN A 207 -8.16 31.67 -2.00
C ASN A 207 -8.25 30.46 -2.94
N ASN A 208 -7.99 30.69 -4.23
CA ASN A 208 -8.02 29.66 -5.25
C ASN A 208 -6.69 28.88 -5.35
N GLU A 209 -5.60 29.40 -4.77
CA GLU A 209 -4.29 28.77 -4.84
C GLU A 209 -3.98 27.88 -3.62
N ALA A 210 -4.56 28.19 -2.47
CA ALA A 210 -4.30 27.45 -1.23
C ALA A 210 -4.86 26.02 -1.27
N SER A 211 -5.99 25.83 -1.94
CA SER A 211 -6.65 24.54 -2.06
C SER A 211 -7.11 24.32 -3.50
N LYS A 212 -6.19 23.91 -4.38
CA LYS A 212 -6.58 23.47 -5.73
C LYS A 212 -7.43 22.21 -5.61
N PRO A 213 -8.58 22.16 -6.30
CA PRO A 213 -9.42 20.98 -6.25
C PRO A 213 -8.74 19.78 -6.88
N ILE A 214 -9.07 18.60 -6.35
CA ILE A 214 -8.64 17.31 -6.86
C ILE A 214 -9.80 16.74 -7.68
N ASN A 215 -9.51 16.15 -8.85
CA ASN A 215 -10.55 15.48 -9.64
C ASN A 215 -10.91 14.15 -8.98
N ALA A 216 -12.18 13.77 -8.94
CA ALA A 216 -12.65 12.52 -8.34
C ALA A 216 -12.01 11.26 -8.95
N ASP A 217 -11.58 11.31 -10.21
CA ASP A 217 -10.90 10.19 -10.89
C ASP A 217 -9.38 10.15 -10.64
N THR A 218 -8.84 11.04 -9.81
CA THR A 218 -7.41 11.06 -9.48
C THR A 218 -7.07 9.84 -8.63
N ASP A 219 -6.00 9.14 -8.98
CA ASP A 219 -5.47 7.99 -8.23
C ASP A 219 -5.08 8.39 -6.79
N GLU A 220 -5.38 7.55 -5.81
CA GLU A 220 -5.11 7.79 -4.39
C GLU A 220 -3.63 8.08 -4.10
N SER A 221 -2.71 7.41 -4.81
CA SER A 221 -1.27 7.66 -4.70
C SER A 221 -0.90 9.08 -5.10
N GLU A 222 -1.55 9.62 -6.14
CA GLU A 222 -1.36 11.00 -6.58
C GLU A 222 -1.95 11.98 -5.56
N VAL A 223 -3.11 11.64 -4.96
CA VAL A 223 -3.70 12.38 -3.86
C VAL A 223 -2.73 12.48 -2.69
N ALA A 224 -2.16 11.36 -2.25
CA ALA A 224 -1.19 11.32 -1.15
C ALA A 224 0.03 12.22 -1.44
N ILE A 225 0.58 12.16 -2.65
CA ILE A 225 1.68 13.02 -3.08
C ILE A 225 1.30 14.51 -3.05
N LEU A 226 0.07 14.86 -3.46
CA LEU A 226 -0.40 16.24 -3.44
C LEU A 226 -0.53 16.78 -2.02
N PHE A 227 -1.04 15.96 -1.08
CA PHE A 227 -1.15 16.31 0.33
C PHE A 227 0.23 16.53 0.95
N GLU A 228 1.20 15.63 0.70
CA GLU A 228 2.59 15.77 1.18
C GLU A 228 3.24 17.05 0.62
N GLN A 229 3.16 17.26 -0.70
CA GLN A 229 3.85 18.39 -1.36
C GLN A 229 3.32 19.76 -0.93
N ARG A 230 2.04 19.85 -0.61
CA ARG A 230 1.36 21.11 -0.30
C ARG A 230 1.06 21.29 1.18
N ASN A 231 1.38 20.29 2.02
CA ASN A 231 1.04 20.25 3.45
C ASN A 231 -0.46 20.49 3.67
N LEU A 232 -1.32 19.78 2.94
CA LEU A 232 -2.76 19.94 3.04
C LEU A 232 -3.28 19.25 4.32
N ILE A 233 -4.29 19.84 4.94
CA ILE A 233 -5.10 19.21 6.00
C ILE A 233 -6.36 18.62 5.39
N SER A 234 -6.98 19.35 4.46
CA SER A 234 -8.07 18.86 3.63
C SER A 234 -7.97 19.39 2.21
N ALA A 235 -8.64 18.73 1.26
CA ALA A 235 -8.74 19.16 -0.13
C ALA A 235 -10.15 18.96 -0.69
N PRO A 236 -10.67 19.91 -1.50
CA PRO A 236 -11.94 19.73 -2.19
C PRO A 236 -11.80 18.74 -3.35
N VAL A 237 -12.80 17.90 -3.51
CA VAL A 237 -12.93 16.98 -4.64
C VAL A 237 -14.01 17.48 -5.60
N ILE A 238 -13.71 17.51 -6.89
CA ILE A 238 -14.62 17.95 -7.94
C ILE A 238 -14.84 16.86 -8.98
N ASP A 239 -16.00 16.88 -9.61
CA ASP A 239 -16.29 16.03 -10.76
C ASP A 239 -15.79 16.66 -12.08
N GLU A 240 -16.03 15.96 -13.21
CA GLU A 240 -15.69 16.44 -14.55
C GLU A 240 -16.35 17.78 -14.94
N ASN A 241 -17.46 18.15 -14.27
CA ASN A 241 -18.20 19.39 -14.50
C ASN A 241 -17.74 20.52 -13.58
N ASN A 242 -16.65 20.34 -12.82
CA ASN A 242 -16.15 21.26 -11.79
C ASN A 242 -17.13 21.45 -10.61
N GLN A 243 -18.08 20.53 -10.40
CA GLN A 243 -18.97 20.56 -9.26
C GLN A 243 -18.28 19.95 -8.04
N LEU A 244 -18.40 20.60 -6.89
CA LEU A 244 -17.88 20.08 -5.63
C LEU A 244 -18.66 18.84 -5.21
N VAL A 245 -17.99 17.70 -5.11
CA VAL A 245 -18.59 16.39 -4.82
C VAL A 245 -18.25 15.87 -3.44
N GLY A 246 -17.09 16.26 -2.89
CA GLY A 246 -16.59 15.82 -1.60
C GLY A 246 -15.38 16.61 -1.12
N ARG A 247 -14.79 16.15 -0.03
CA ARG A 247 -13.49 16.59 0.47
C ARG A 247 -12.70 15.35 0.90
N ILE A 248 -11.39 15.40 0.82
CA ILE A 248 -10.49 14.40 1.42
C ILE A 248 -9.80 15.08 2.60
N THR A 249 -9.60 14.36 3.69
CA THR A 249 -8.91 14.83 4.89
C THR A 249 -7.57 14.09 5.07
N ILE A 250 -6.72 14.61 5.94
CA ILE A 250 -5.35 14.09 6.09
C ILE A 250 -5.31 12.71 6.74
N ASP A 251 -6.29 12.36 7.56
CA ASP A 251 -6.43 11.05 8.19
C ASP A 251 -6.55 9.94 7.15
N ASP A 252 -7.49 10.07 6.18
CA ASP A 252 -7.63 9.11 5.07
C ASP A 252 -6.34 8.97 4.25
N VAL A 253 -5.67 10.11 4.01
CA VAL A 253 -4.39 10.12 3.27
C VAL A 253 -3.26 9.43 4.05
N VAL A 254 -3.25 9.50 5.38
CA VAL A 254 -2.28 8.77 6.21
C VAL A 254 -2.48 7.27 6.05
N ASP A 255 -3.72 6.80 5.99
CA ASP A 255 -4.01 5.39 5.75
C ASP A 255 -3.53 4.94 4.36
N VAL A 256 -3.82 5.70 3.31
CA VAL A 256 -3.28 5.45 1.96
C VAL A 256 -1.75 5.35 1.95
N ILE A 257 -1.06 6.26 2.64
CA ILE A 257 0.42 6.24 2.71
C ILE A 257 0.92 4.98 3.43
N ARG A 258 0.25 4.57 4.52
CA ARG A 258 0.59 3.36 5.27
C ARG A 258 0.40 2.12 4.39
N ASP A 259 -0.77 1.99 3.77
CA ASP A 259 -1.13 0.81 2.98
C ASP A 259 -0.25 0.68 1.73
N GLN A 260 0.10 1.78 1.07
CA GLN A 260 1.09 1.78 0.00
C GLN A 260 2.49 1.35 0.46
N ALA A 261 2.89 1.75 1.68
CA ALA A 261 4.18 1.33 2.22
C ALA A 261 4.19 -0.17 2.54
N GLU A 262 3.12 -0.70 3.11
CA GLU A 262 2.93 -2.13 3.40
C GLU A 262 2.83 -2.95 2.10
N HIS A 263 2.00 -2.52 1.14
CA HIS A 263 1.89 -3.09 -0.19
C HIS A 263 3.24 -3.20 -0.89
N SER A 264 4.04 -2.13 -0.87
CA SER A 264 5.37 -2.12 -1.48
C SER A 264 6.34 -3.16 -0.90
N VAL A 265 6.19 -3.54 0.37
CA VAL A 265 7.04 -4.55 1.01
C VAL A 265 6.50 -5.95 0.78
N MET A 266 5.20 -6.16 0.99
CA MET A 266 4.57 -7.47 0.94
C MET A 266 4.49 -8.01 -0.49
N SER A 267 4.11 -7.20 -1.45
CA SER A 267 3.99 -7.58 -2.86
C SER A 267 5.31 -8.02 -3.48
N MET A 268 6.47 -7.46 -3.05
CA MET A 268 7.80 -7.90 -3.53
C MET A 268 8.10 -9.38 -3.29
N VAL A 269 7.46 -9.99 -2.31
CA VAL A 269 7.62 -11.40 -1.98
C VAL A 269 6.37 -12.23 -2.28
N GLY A 270 5.37 -11.61 -2.91
CA GLY A 270 4.11 -12.24 -3.32
C GLY A 270 3.17 -12.51 -2.15
N LEU A 271 3.20 -11.63 -1.16
CA LEU A 271 2.25 -11.58 -0.05
C LEU A 271 1.30 -10.41 -0.26
N ASP A 272 0.14 -10.49 0.39
CA ASP A 272 -0.90 -9.49 0.43
C ASP A 272 -0.74 -8.66 1.72
N GLU A 273 -0.90 -7.36 1.67
CA GLU A 273 -0.89 -6.45 2.82
C GLU A 273 -2.02 -6.75 3.80
N ASP A 274 -3.16 -7.19 3.30
CA ASP A 274 -4.34 -7.52 4.10
C ASP A 274 -4.29 -8.92 4.73
N GLU A 275 -3.18 -9.68 4.52
CA GLU A 275 -3.05 -11.02 5.10
C GLU A 275 -2.98 -10.94 6.63
N ASP A 276 -3.96 -11.52 7.31
CA ASP A 276 -3.93 -11.68 8.76
C ASP A 276 -2.72 -12.50 9.20
N VAL A 277 -1.84 -11.89 10.01
CA VAL A 277 -0.63 -12.55 10.57
C VAL A 277 -0.97 -13.81 11.35
N PHE A 278 -2.14 -13.87 11.98
CA PHE A 278 -2.64 -15.00 12.76
C PHE A 278 -3.69 -15.85 12.03
N ALA A 279 -3.82 -15.67 10.70
CA ALA A 279 -4.73 -16.46 9.89
C ALA A 279 -4.55 -17.98 10.09
N PRO A 280 -5.61 -18.79 9.91
CA PRO A 280 -5.53 -20.24 10.00
C PRO A 280 -4.47 -20.81 9.05
N ILE A 281 -3.68 -21.80 9.53
CA ILE A 281 -2.54 -22.40 8.80
C ILE A 281 -2.91 -22.80 7.36
N PHE A 282 -4.10 -23.35 7.16
CA PHE A 282 -4.54 -23.80 5.83
C PHE A 282 -4.77 -22.64 4.86
N GLN A 283 -5.31 -21.51 5.33
CA GLN A 283 -5.56 -20.32 4.53
C GLN A 283 -4.23 -19.69 4.08
N SER A 284 -3.31 -19.39 5.01
CA SER A 284 -1.98 -18.86 4.71
C SER A 284 -1.19 -19.81 3.82
N SER A 285 -1.26 -21.15 4.08
CA SER A 285 -0.59 -22.14 3.23
C SER A 285 -1.11 -22.11 1.80
N LYS A 286 -2.43 -22.00 1.60
CA LYS A 286 -3.03 -21.94 0.25
C LYS A 286 -2.58 -20.70 -0.52
N ARG A 287 -2.60 -19.51 0.10
CA ARG A 287 -2.15 -18.26 -0.53
C ARG A 287 -0.68 -18.34 -0.94
N ARG A 288 0.20 -18.74 -0.01
CA ARG A 288 1.64 -18.87 -0.29
C ARG A 288 1.97 -19.96 -1.30
N SER A 289 1.19 -21.06 -1.36
CA SER A 289 1.40 -22.15 -2.31
C SER A 289 1.27 -21.72 -3.77
N VAL A 290 0.39 -20.79 -4.08
CA VAL A 290 0.24 -20.26 -5.45
C VAL A 290 1.55 -19.61 -5.90
N TRP A 291 2.11 -18.73 -5.07
CA TRP A 291 3.34 -18.01 -5.38
C TRP A 291 4.57 -18.92 -5.41
N LEU A 292 4.64 -19.88 -4.48
CA LEU A 292 5.66 -20.93 -4.52
C LEU A 292 5.58 -21.78 -5.79
N GLY A 293 4.36 -22.06 -6.29
CA GLY A 293 4.14 -22.74 -7.55
C GLY A 293 4.66 -21.96 -8.76
N VAL A 294 4.42 -20.66 -8.79
CA VAL A 294 4.97 -19.76 -9.84
C VAL A 294 6.50 -19.78 -9.80
N ASN A 295 7.10 -19.63 -8.61
CA ASN A 295 8.54 -19.69 -8.45
C ASN A 295 9.13 -21.07 -8.86
N LEU A 296 8.41 -22.15 -8.59
CA LEU A 296 8.84 -23.49 -9.03
C LEU A 296 8.88 -23.60 -10.55
N ILE A 297 7.87 -23.07 -11.25
CA ILE A 297 7.83 -23.07 -12.71
C ILE A 297 9.03 -22.29 -13.27
N THR A 298 9.33 -21.12 -12.75
CA THR A 298 10.46 -20.30 -13.18
C THR A 298 11.80 -20.96 -12.91
N ALA A 299 11.93 -21.66 -11.77
CA ALA A 299 13.12 -22.47 -11.47
C ALA A 299 13.31 -23.61 -12.50
N PHE A 300 12.24 -24.30 -12.91
CA PHE A 300 12.33 -25.33 -13.95
C PHE A 300 12.70 -24.76 -15.33
N ILE A 301 12.31 -23.52 -15.64
CA ILE A 301 12.79 -22.84 -16.85
C ILE A 301 14.31 -22.69 -16.79
N ALA A 302 14.88 -22.24 -15.68
CA ALA A 302 16.33 -22.13 -15.52
C ALA A 302 17.02 -23.51 -15.62
N VAL A 303 16.46 -24.55 -14.98
CA VAL A 303 16.95 -25.94 -15.07
C VAL A 303 16.96 -26.46 -16.50
N TYR A 304 15.94 -26.16 -17.31
CA TYR A 304 15.91 -26.53 -18.72
C TYR A 304 17.10 -25.94 -19.50
N PHE A 305 17.40 -24.65 -19.29
CA PHE A 305 18.57 -24.02 -19.94
C PHE A 305 19.88 -24.58 -19.45
N ILE A 306 20.02 -24.94 -18.17
CA ILE A 306 21.20 -25.65 -17.64
C ILE A 306 21.38 -27.02 -18.35
N GLY A 307 20.30 -27.76 -18.56
CA GLY A 307 20.28 -29.05 -19.23
C GLY A 307 20.87 -29.04 -20.65
N LEU A 308 20.75 -27.90 -21.37
CA LEU A 308 21.36 -27.74 -22.69
C LEU A 308 22.89 -27.79 -22.67
N PHE A 309 23.51 -27.59 -21.50
CA PHE A 309 24.95 -27.61 -21.29
C PHE A 309 25.44 -28.85 -20.50
N GLU A 310 24.65 -29.91 -20.46
CA GLU A 310 24.97 -31.12 -19.69
C GLU A 310 26.38 -31.68 -20.04
N ALA A 311 26.74 -31.77 -21.34
CA ALA A 311 28.02 -32.20 -21.78
C ALA A 311 29.19 -31.36 -21.24
N THR A 312 29.00 -30.04 -21.15
CA THR A 312 30.01 -29.13 -20.59
C THR A 312 30.15 -29.31 -19.08
N LEU A 313 29.05 -29.53 -18.38
CA LEU A 313 29.05 -29.78 -16.93
C LEU A 313 29.73 -31.11 -16.58
N GLN A 314 29.53 -32.16 -17.39
CA GLN A 314 30.18 -33.46 -17.20
C GLN A 314 31.72 -33.39 -17.38
N GLN A 315 32.19 -32.48 -18.23
CA GLN A 315 33.64 -32.29 -18.42
C GLN A 315 34.31 -31.63 -17.22
N LYS A 316 33.58 -30.74 -16.51
CA LYS A 316 34.18 -29.96 -15.42
C LYS A 316 33.18 -29.67 -14.29
N ILE A 317 33.24 -30.48 -13.24
CA ILE A 317 32.37 -30.40 -12.07
C ILE A 317 32.46 -29.02 -11.37
N ALA A 318 33.63 -28.36 -11.46
CA ALA A 318 33.83 -27.02 -10.90
C ALA A 318 32.82 -26.00 -11.41
N LEU A 319 32.29 -26.15 -12.63
CA LEU A 319 31.22 -25.29 -13.16
C LEU A 319 29.94 -25.40 -12.31
N ALA A 320 29.51 -26.61 -11.98
CA ALA A 320 28.32 -26.81 -11.14
C ALA A 320 28.48 -26.21 -9.74
N ILE A 321 29.69 -26.28 -9.16
CA ILE A 321 29.99 -25.67 -7.84
C ILE A 321 29.92 -24.15 -7.88
N LEU A 322 30.25 -23.53 -9.00
CA LEU A 322 30.28 -22.07 -9.15
C LEU A 322 28.94 -21.46 -9.62
N MET A 323 28.02 -22.26 -10.14
CA MET A 323 26.70 -21.77 -10.60
C MET A 323 25.92 -20.96 -9.56
N PRO A 324 25.83 -21.35 -8.28
CA PRO A 324 25.13 -20.57 -7.26
C PRO A 324 25.69 -19.16 -7.08
N VAL A 325 27.00 -18.95 -7.31
CA VAL A 325 27.65 -17.63 -7.22
C VAL A 325 27.12 -16.72 -8.34
N VAL A 326 27.02 -17.25 -9.56
CA VAL A 326 26.52 -16.48 -10.71
C VAL A 326 25.06 -16.08 -10.51
N ALA A 327 24.19 -17.02 -10.11
CA ALA A 327 22.78 -16.77 -9.86
C ALA A 327 22.57 -15.73 -8.74
N SER A 328 23.21 -15.95 -7.58
CA SER A 328 23.09 -15.06 -6.42
C SER A 328 23.49 -13.62 -6.73
N MET A 329 24.62 -13.42 -7.44
CA MET A 329 25.10 -12.08 -7.78
C MET A 329 24.16 -11.35 -8.72
N GLY A 330 23.63 -12.03 -9.73
CA GLY A 330 22.64 -11.46 -10.66
C GLY A 330 21.32 -11.10 -9.97
N GLY A 331 20.79 -12.05 -9.20
CA GLY A 331 19.54 -11.85 -8.46
C GLY A 331 19.58 -10.66 -7.51
N ILE A 332 20.61 -10.55 -6.68
CA ILE A 332 20.78 -9.45 -5.72
C ILE A 332 20.92 -8.10 -6.45
N ALA A 333 21.81 -8.02 -7.44
CA ALA A 333 22.03 -6.76 -8.16
C ALA A 333 20.77 -6.28 -8.92
N GLY A 334 20.06 -7.23 -9.53
CA GLY A 334 18.79 -6.94 -10.20
C GLY A 334 17.72 -6.45 -9.25
N THR A 335 17.55 -7.11 -8.10
CA THR A 335 16.58 -6.72 -7.08
C THR A 335 16.89 -5.33 -6.51
N GLN A 336 18.16 -4.99 -6.26
CA GLN A 336 18.54 -3.63 -5.84
C GLN A 336 18.10 -2.58 -6.85
N THR A 337 18.32 -2.82 -8.14
CA THR A 337 17.89 -1.90 -9.20
C THR A 337 16.35 -1.86 -9.30
N LEU A 338 15.68 -3.00 -9.25
CA LEU A 338 14.22 -3.11 -9.28
C LEU A 338 13.58 -2.26 -8.19
N ILE A 339 14.02 -2.42 -6.95
CA ILE A 339 13.49 -1.68 -5.78
C ILE A 339 13.69 -0.17 -5.95
N ILE A 340 14.88 0.27 -6.39
CA ILE A 340 15.17 1.69 -6.62
C ILE A 340 14.21 2.27 -7.67
N VAL A 341 13.99 1.56 -8.77
CA VAL A 341 13.16 2.03 -9.89
C VAL A 341 11.68 2.00 -9.51
N THR A 342 11.18 0.91 -8.91
CA THR A 342 9.79 0.78 -8.46
C THR A 342 9.44 1.88 -7.46
N ARG A 343 10.29 2.08 -6.44
CA ARG A 343 10.13 3.19 -5.49
C ARG A 343 10.18 4.56 -6.17
N GLY A 344 11.05 4.72 -7.15
CA GLY A 344 11.15 5.97 -7.92
C GLY A 344 9.89 6.28 -8.72
N ILE A 345 9.21 5.26 -9.24
CA ILE A 345 7.92 5.37 -9.94
C ILE A 345 6.82 5.70 -8.92
N ALA A 346 6.70 4.94 -7.85
CA ALA A 346 5.69 5.14 -6.81
C ALA A 346 5.75 6.54 -6.17
N THR A 347 6.96 7.10 -5.99
CA THR A 347 7.14 8.46 -5.44
C THR A 347 7.10 9.57 -6.52
N GLY A 348 6.73 9.27 -7.75
CA GLY A 348 6.69 10.25 -8.85
C GLY A 348 8.05 10.85 -9.27
N ARG A 349 9.18 10.36 -8.72
CA ARG A 349 10.54 10.84 -9.04
C ARG A 349 11.05 10.28 -10.36
N VAL A 350 10.55 9.14 -10.78
CA VAL A 350 10.88 8.49 -12.06
C VAL A 350 9.69 8.61 -12.99
N THR A 351 9.91 9.30 -14.10
CA THR A 351 8.91 9.57 -15.14
C THR A 351 9.46 9.21 -16.50
N SER A 352 8.62 9.20 -17.53
CA SER A 352 9.05 8.99 -18.91
C SER A 352 10.13 9.99 -19.39
N ALA A 353 10.22 11.17 -18.76
CA ALA A 353 11.18 12.20 -19.09
C ALA A 353 12.62 11.90 -18.64
N ASN A 354 12.79 11.23 -17.46
CA ASN A 354 14.12 11.02 -16.86
C ASN A 354 14.56 9.55 -16.83
N ILE A 355 13.71 8.62 -17.22
CA ILE A 355 13.95 7.16 -17.15
C ILE A 355 15.23 6.74 -17.86
N LYS A 356 15.52 7.28 -19.04
CA LYS A 356 16.73 6.93 -19.80
C LYS A 356 18.00 7.28 -19.03
N THR A 357 17.99 8.39 -18.32
CA THR A 357 19.12 8.82 -17.48
C THR A 357 19.30 7.84 -16.30
N LEU A 358 18.22 7.38 -15.70
CA LEU A 358 18.25 6.40 -14.61
C LEU A 358 18.79 5.05 -15.10
N ILE A 359 18.29 4.51 -16.23
CA ILE A 359 18.78 3.25 -16.81
C ILE A 359 20.28 3.34 -17.08
N ASN A 360 20.74 4.42 -17.71
CA ASN A 360 22.17 4.59 -18.00
C ASN A 360 23.02 4.64 -16.72
N LYS A 361 22.52 5.30 -15.68
CA LYS A 361 23.18 5.34 -14.36
C LYS A 361 23.26 3.96 -13.75
N GLU A 362 22.15 3.22 -13.69
CA GLU A 362 22.10 1.89 -13.06
C GLU A 362 22.99 0.86 -13.82
N VAL A 363 22.98 0.90 -15.15
CA VAL A 363 23.87 0.09 -15.98
C VAL A 363 25.35 0.45 -15.74
N ALA A 364 25.69 1.74 -15.59
CA ALA A 364 27.05 2.16 -15.28
C ALA A 364 27.50 1.72 -13.87
N VAL A 365 26.61 1.83 -12.86
CA VAL A 365 26.85 1.35 -11.49
C VAL A 365 27.12 -0.15 -11.50
N SER A 366 26.27 -0.92 -12.19
CA SER A 366 26.42 -2.37 -12.28
C SER A 366 27.62 -2.79 -13.13
N GLY A 367 27.98 -2.01 -14.14
CA GLY A 367 29.22 -2.23 -14.89
C GLY A 367 30.46 -2.06 -14.01
N LEU A 368 30.51 -1.00 -13.19
CA LEU A 368 31.60 -0.81 -12.23
C LEU A 368 31.66 -1.92 -11.18
N ASN A 369 30.53 -2.25 -10.57
CA ASN A 369 30.44 -3.38 -9.64
C ASN A 369 30.81 -4.70 -10.31
N GLY A 370 30.38 -4.90 -11.56
CA GLY A 370 30.75 -6.07 -12.37
C GLY A 370 32.26 -6.23 -12.53
N ILE A 371 32.97 -5.16 -12.82
CA ILE A 371 34.45 -5.20 -12.92
C ILE A 371 35.07 -5.53 -11.54
N ILE A 372 34.65 -4.84 -10.48
CA ILE A 372 35.21 -5.05 -9.14
C ILE A 372 35.01 -6.51 -8.69
N TRP A 373 33.76 -6.99 -8.71
CA TRP A 373 33.44 -8.32 -8.22
C TRP A 373 33.91 -9.43 -9.14
N SER A 374 34.02 -9.22 -10.45
CA SER A 374 34.60 -10.18 -11.37
C SER A 374 36.08 -10.46 -11.07
N ILE A 375 36.83 -9.42 -10.72
CA ILE A 375 38.25 -9.57 -10.31
C ILE A 375 38.32 -10.36 -9.02
N VAL A 376 37.49 -10.01 -8.01
CA VAL A 376 37.50 -10.74 -6.71
C VAL A 376 37.15 -12.23 -6.90
N ILE A 377 36.06 -12.52 -7.63
CA ILE A 377 35.59 -13.89 -7.84
C ILE A 377 36.58 -14.65 -8.72
N GLY A 378 37.15 -14.01 -9.74
CA GLY A 378 38.18 -14.62 -10.58
C GLY A 378 39.41 -15.00 -9.79
N LEU A 379 39.90 -14.13 -8.89
CA LEU A 379 41.04 -14.43 -8.01
C LEU A 379 40.73 -15.59 -7.05
N ILE A 380 39.54 -15.59 -6.41
CA ILE A 380 39.09 -16.64 -5.51
C ILE A 380 39.04 -18.00 -6.27
N THR A 381 38.43 -17.97 -7.47
CA THR A 381 38.30 -19.17 -8.31
C THR A 381 39.67 -19.70 -8.74
N TYR A 382 40.59 -18.81 -9.13
CA TYR A 382 41.95 -19.21 -9.47
C TYR A 382 42.68 -19.83 -8.28
N TYR A 383 42.58 -19.22 -7.12
CA TYR A 383 43.21 -19.76 -5.91
C TYR A 383 42.65 -21.14 -5.52
N TRP A 384 41.31 -21.31 -5.66
CA TRP A 384 40.63 -22.55 -5.23
C TRP A 384 40.79 -23.72 -6.20
N PHE A 385 40.70 -23.45 -7.51
CA PHE A 385 40.71 -24.48 -8.55
C PHE A 385 42.03 -24.56 -9.33
N SER A 386 42.94 -23.60 -9.16
CA SER A 386 44.20 -23.48 -9.89
C SER A 386 44.02 -23.49 -11.43
N ASP A 387 42.92 -22.93 -11.91
CA ASP A 387 42.50 -22.91 -13.30
C ASP A 387 42.22 -21.48 -13.77
N LEU A 388 43.15 -20.97 -14.59
CA LEU A 388 43.04 -19.61 -15.11
C LEU A 388 41.87 -19.45 -16.06
N LEU A 389 41.59 -20.47 -16.89
CA LEU A 389 40.52 -20.39 -17.89
C LEU A 389 39.15 -20.34 -17.23
N LEU A 390 38.92 -21.18 -16.23
CA LEU A 390 37.70 -21.19 -15.41
C LEU A 390 37.51 -19.84 -14.70
N SER A 391 38.62 -19.28 -14.18
CA SER A 391 38.58 -17.96 -13.50
C SER A 391 38.19 -16.83 -14.44
N LEU A 392 38.67 -16.82 -15.67
CA LEU A 392 38.28 -15.85 -16.68
C LEU A 392 36.84 -16.03 -17.14
N VAL A 393 36.38 -17.27 -17.30
CA VAL A 393 35.01 -17.58 -17.70
C VAL A 393 33.99 -17.06 -16.66
N ILE A 394 34.25 -17.37 -15.36
CA ILE A 394 33.35 -16.89 -14.31
C ILE A 394 33.38 -15.33 -14.19
N ALA A 395 34.55 -14.73 -14.31
CA ALA A 395 34.69 -13.29 -14.27
C ALA A 395 33.88 -12.61 -15.37
N LEU A 396 33.95 -13.08 -16.61
CA LEU A 396 33.18 -12.58 -17.74
C LEU A 396 31.67 -12.84 -17.55
N ALA A 397 31.29 -13.99 -17.04
CA ALA A 397 29.90 -14.35 -16.76
C ALA A 397 29.28 -13.40 -15.72
N ILE A 398 30.02 -13.06 -14.66
CA ILE A 398 29.56 -12.14 -13.62
C ILE A 398 29.35 -10.73 -14.19
N ILE A 399 30.27 -10.21 -15.00
CA ILE A 399 30.09 -8.90 -15.65
C ILE A 399 28.82 -8.91 -16.50
N THR A 400 28.66 -9.93 -17.34
CA THR A 400 27.51 -10.05 -18.23
C THR A 400 26.21 -10.13 -17.42
N ASN A 401 26.18 -10.96 -16.37
CA ASN A 401 24.98 -11.16 -15.55
C ASN A 401 24.59 -9.88 -14.78
N LEU A 402 25.57 -9.14 -14.22
CA LEU A 402 25.31 -7.88 -13.52
C LEU A 402 24.80 -6.78 -14.46
N LEU A 403 25.30 -6.69 -15.67
CA LEU A 403 24.78 -5.74 -16.67
C LEU A 403 23.34 -6.06 -17.08
N VAL A 404 23.03 -7.34 -17.31
CA VAL A 404 21.68 -7.81 -17.62
C VAL A 404 20.74 -7.59 -16.44
N ALA A 405 21.20 -7.87 -15.22
CA ALA A 405 20.45 -7.65 -14.00
C ALA A 405 20.04 -6.19 -13.82
N ALA A 406 20.98 -5.24 -14.02
CA ALA A 406 20.67 -3.82 -13.94
C ALA A 406 19.72 -3.36 -15.05
N PHE A 407 19.95 -3.80 -16.28
CA PHE A 407 19.06 -3.44 -17.39
C PHE A 407 17.65 -3.98 -17.14
N SER A 408 17.51 -5.25 -16.79
CA SER A 408 16.22 -5.89 -16.53
C SER A 408 15.53 -5.28 -15.30
N GLY A 409 16.27 -5.07 -14.21
CA GLY A 409 15.75 -4.43 -12.99
C GLY A 409 15.24 -3.02 -13.22
N ALA A 410 15.85 -2.27 -14.16
CA ALA A 410 15.36 -0.94 -14.51
C ALA A 410 14.22 -0.96 -15.56
N PHE A 411 14.25 -1.90 -16.49
CA PHE A 411 13.29 -1.98 -17.58
C PHE A 411 11.96 -2.62 -17.17
N LEU A 412 12.00 -3.67 -16.35
CA LEU A 412 10.81 -4.45 -15.98
C LEU A 412 9.72 -3.60 -15.30
N PRO A 413 10.01 -2.78 -14.28
CA PRO A 413 8.98 -1.97 -13.64
C PRO A 413 8.21 -1.11 -14.64
N LEU A 414 8.92 -0.51 -15.58
CA LEU A 414 8.32 0.34 -16.61
C LEU A 414 7.45 -0.43 -17.59
N ALA A 415 7.90 -1.62 -17.98
CA ALA A 415 7.14 -2.48 -18.88
C ALA A 415 5.85 -2.96 -18.20
N LEU A 416 5.94 -3.36 -16.91
CA LEU A 416 4.81 -3.83 -16.13
C LEU A 416 3.79 -2.71 -15.86
N THR A 417 4.24 -1.52 -15.48
CA THR A 417 3.35 -0.34 -15.30
C THR A 417 2.60 -0.01 -16.58
N LYS A 418 3.26 -0.07 -17.75
CA LYS A 418 2.58 0.14 -19.05
C LYS A 418 1.53 -0.92 -19.37
N LEU A 419 1.72 -2.14 -18.88
CA LEU A 419 0.77 -3.25 -19.02
C LEU A 419 -0.31 -3.23 -17.94
N LYS A 420 -0.30 -2.24 -17.04
CA LYS A 420 -1.17 -2.15 -15.86
C LYS A 420 -1.03 -3.37 -14.93
N ILE A 421 0.18 -3.89 -14.80
CA ILE A 421 0.55 -4.96 -13.88
C ILE A 421 1.42 -4.32 -12.81
N ASP A 422 1.16 -4.66 -11.55
CA ASP A 422 1.97 -4.16 -10.45
C ASP A 422 3.43 -4.63 -10.58
N PRO A 423 4.38 -3.67 -10.70
CA PRO A 423 5.79 -3.98 -10.82
C PRO A 423 6.40 -4.57 -9.53
N ALA A 424 5.82 -4.30 -8.36
CA ALA A 424 6.30 -4.85 -7.11
C ALA A 424 6.01 -6.35 -7.05
N LEU A 425 4.79 -6.76 -7.38
CA LEU A 425 4.34 -8.15 -7.34
C LEU A 425 5.05 -9.03 -8.39
N ALA A 426 5.00 -8.66 -9.66
CA ALA A 426 5.50 -9.51 -10.75
C ALA A 426 7.00 -9.33 -11.03
N GLY A 427 7.56 -8.17 -10.69
CA GLY A 427 8.91 -7.79 -11.08
C GLY A 427 10.00 -8.70 -10.51
N GLY A 428 9.90 -9.10 -9.26
CA GLY A 428 10.89 -9.93 -8.57
C GLY A 428 11.07 -11.31 -9.21
N VAL A 429 9.98 -12.02 -9.47
CA VAL A 429 10.01 -13.38 -10.05
C VAL A 429 10.51 -13.37 -11.49
N ILE A 430 10.02 -12.43 -12.29
CA ILE A 430 10.45 -12.28 -13.69
C ILE A 430 11.93 -11.92 -13.75
N LEU A 431 12.37 -11.00 -12.90
CA LEU A 431 13.77 -10.57 -12.82
C LEU A 431 14.70 -11.73 -12.47
N THR A 432 14.37 -12.48 -11.40
CA THR A 432 15.16 -13.63 -10.97
C THR A 432 15.26 -14.67 -12.08
N THR A 433 14.15 -14.94 -12.78
CA THR A 433 14.15 -15.86 -13.92
C THR A 433 15.09 -15.38 -15.03
N ILE A 434 15.06 -14.11 -15.39
CA ILE A 434 15.93 -13.54 -16.43
C ILE A 434 17.40 -13.62 -16.02
N THR A 435 17.71 -13.23 -14.79
CA THR A 435 19.10 -13.22 -14.29
C THR A 435 19.67 -14.62 -14.16
N ASP A 436 18.87 -15.60 -13.73
CA ASP A 436 19.29 -17.00 -13.63
C ASP A 436 19.53 -17.62 -15.01
N VAL A 437 18.55 -17.49 -15.92
CA VAL A 437 18.66 -18.06 -17.27
C VAL A 437 19.85 -17.45 -18.01
N ILE A 438 19.93 -16.12 -18.06
CA ILE A 438 21.02 -15.45 -18.79
C ILE A 438 22.36 -15.65 -18.10
N GLY A 439 22.40 -15.62 -16.77
CA GLY A 439 23.58 -15.89 -15.98
C GLY A 439 24.15 -17.31 -16.25
N PHE A 440 23.29 -18.34 -16.23
CA PHE A 440 23.70 -19.71 -16.54
C PHE A 440 24.09 -19.91 -18.01
N VAL A 441 23.31 -19.35 -18.94
CA VAL A 441 23.64 -19.41 -20.37
C VAL A 441 24.97 -18.71 -20.66
N ALA A 442 25.22 -17.54 -20.07
CA ALA A 442 26.48 -16.82 -20.22
C ALA A 442 27.65 -17.63 -19.62
N PHE A 443 27.50 -18.14 -18.40
CA PHE A 443 28.54 -18.88 -17.71
C PHE A 443 28.89 -20.23 -18.40
N LEU A 444 27.86 -21.04 -18.65
CA LEU A 444 28.05 -22.37 -19.26
C LEU A 444 28.35 -22.26 -20.75
N GLY A 445 27.78 -21.25 -21.44
CA GLY A 445 28.08 -20.98 -22.84
C GLY A 445 29.54 -20.52 -23.06
N LEU A 446 30.04 -19.63 -22.22
CA LEU A 446 31.46 -19.28 -22.23
C LEU A 446 32.35 -20.47 -21.87
N ALA A 447 31.93 -21.26 -20.91
CA ALA A 447 32.66 -22.51 -20.58
C ALA A 447 32.70 -23.46 -21.78
N ALA A 448 31.59 -23.69 -22.47
CA ALA A 448 31.50 -24.55 -23.64
C ALA A 448 32.39 -24.08 -24.83
N LEU A 449 32.64 -22.76 -24.92
CA LEU A 449 33.46 -22.19 -25.98
C LEU A 449 34.96 -22.23 -25.66
N PHE A 450 35.36 -22.15 -24.40
CA PHE A 450 36.73 -21.94 -23.99
C PHE A 450 37.32 -23.12 -23.24
N ILE A 451 36.51 -23.99 -22.66
CA ILE A 451 36.93 -25.15 -21.89
C ILE A 451 36.61 -26.45 -22.62
#